data_3d70c606a269d8435bbeb9a82838b9e3
#
_entry.id   3d70c606a269d8435bbeb9a82838b9e3
#
_cell.length_a   1.000
_cell.length_b   1.000
_cell.length_c   1.000
_cell.angle_alpha   90.00
_cell.angle_beta   90.00
_cell.angle_gamma   90.00
#
_symmetry.space_group_name_H-M   'P 1'
#
loop_
_entity.id
_entity.type
_entity.pdbx_description
1 polymer ?
#
loop_
_entity_poly.entity_id
_entity_poly.type
_entity_poly.pdbx_seq_one_letter_code
_entity_poly.pdbx_strand_id
1 'polypeptide(L)'
;MAVTLKDIANQAGVSLATVSRVLNNDPRLSVSVETRRKIISIAEQLSYTKRPKSQVTGRRIAIVQWYSAERELDDIYYMSVRMNVEQAAQQAGFMTMTVFENNMDQIPQDIDGIVAIGKFSGHQLHLFEKLTPAVVVVDYDVLVGGLDCVLPDFVGGMNQAAGYLTTHYQNIGLIAGLELTTDGQRVRDVREKTFLNALKDCERYNPKLVKVENYTVDGGYKAMKELLAGPESLDAVMVTNDAMAVGALRALHEAHVVIPDQIALVSFNDIESV
;
A
#
# COMPACT_ATOMS: atom_id res chain seq x y z
N MET A 1 28.82 15.25 7.73
CA MET A 1 29.52 13.95 7.90
C MET A 1 28.48 12.91 8.27
N ALA A 2 28.52 11.70 7.73
CA ALA A 2 27.56 10.66 8.09
C ALA A 2 27.81 10.15 9.51
N VAL A 3 26.78 10.07 10.32
CA VAL A 3 26.82 9.56 11.69
C VAL A 3 27.22 8.08 11.69
N THR A 4 28.08 7.70 12.63
CA THR A 4 28.62 6.34 12.75
C THR A 4 28.18 5.69 14.08
N LEU A 5 28.27 4.35 14.15
CA LEU A 5 28.07 3.63 15.42
C LEU A 5 29.00 4.12 16.53
N LYS A 6 30.18 4.63 16.15
CA LYS A 6 31.14 5.16 17.11
C LYS A 6 30.67 6.48 17.75
N ASP A 7 29.98 7.30 17.00
CA ASP A 7 29.42 8.56 17.51
C ASP A 7 28.30 8.26 18.52
N ILE A 8 27.44 7.28 18.24
CA ILE A 8 26.41 6.81 19.17
C ILE A 8 27.05 6.21 20.42
N ALA A 9 28.09 5.38 20.26
CA ALA A 9 28.80 4.75 21.37
C ALA A 9 29.43 5.79 22.31
N ASN A 10 30.06 6.80 21.75
CA ASN A 10 30.65 7.91 22.49
C ASN A 10 29.59 8.69 23.28
N GLN A 11 28.47 9.01 22.65
CA GLN A 11 27.39 9.80 23.27
C GLN A 11 26.60 9.00 24.31
N ALA A 12 26.43 7.69 24.09
CA ALA A 12 25.74 6.79 25.01
C ALA A 12 26.65 6.39 26.21
N GLY A 13 27.97 6.51 26.10
CA GLY A 13 28.93 6.06 27.09
C GLY A 13 29.07 4.54 27.17
N VAL A 14 28.91 3.83 26.03
CA VAL A 14 28.97 2.36 25.96
C VAL A 14 29.90 1.90 24.86
N SER A 15 30.24 0.61 24.83
CA SER A 15 31.07 0.07 23.76
C SER A 15 30.37 0.08 22.40
N LEU A 16 31.11 0.20 21.32
CA LEU A 16 30.63 0.08 19.94
C LEU A 16 29.94 -1.27 19.70
N ALA A 17 30.42 -2.34 20.32
CA ALA A 17 29.81 -3.66 20.27
C ALA A 17 28.41 -3.67 20.93
N THR A 18 28.25 -2.98 22.06
CA THR A 18 26.96 -2.84 22.75
C THR A 18 25.97 -2.09 21.87
N VAL A 19 26.36 -0.95 21.28
CA VAL A 19 25.49 -0.19 20.36
C VAL A 19 25.08 -1.06 19.18
N SER A 20 26.05 -1.72 18.53
CA SER A 20 25.77 -2.58 17.38
C SER A 20 24.77 -3.70 17.71
N ARG A 21 24.93 -4.37 18.86
CA ARG A 21 24.06 -5.46 19.28
C ARG A 21 22.65 -4.97 19.69
N VAL A 22 22.56 -3.80 20.35
CA VAL A 22 21.27 -3.16 20.66
C VAL A 22 20.49 -2.82 19.39
N LEU A 23 21.14 -2.12 18.43
CA LEU A 23 20.52 -1.73 17.17
C LEU A 23 20.23 -2.92 16.22
N ASN A 24 20.82 -4.09 16.50
CA ASN A 24 20.53 -5.35 15.81
C ASN A 24 19.49 -6.22 16.53
N ASN A 25 18.89 -5.73 17.63
CA ASN A 25 17.97 -6.50 18.47
C ASN A 25 18.50 -7.91 18.87
N ASP A 26 19.83 -8.01 19.17
CA ASP A 26 20.41 -9.31 19.55
C ASP A 26 19.76 -9.83 20.86
N PRO A 27 19.04 -10.95 20.82
CA PRO A 27 18.34 -11.49 22.00
C PRO A 27 19.29 -12.01 23.08
N ARG A 28 20.56 -12.26 22.73
CA ARG A 28 21.58 -12.75 23.67
C ARG A 28 22.31 -11.60 24.37
N LEU A 29 21.97 -10.34 24.08
CA LEU A 29 22.60 -9.18 24.73
C LEU A 29 21.83 -8.82 26.01
N SER A 30 22.47 -9.02 27.15
CA SER A 30 21.99 -8.53 28.46
C SER A 30 22.46 -7.09 28.70
N VAL A 31 21.54 -6.14 28.55
CA VAL A 31 21.72 -4.72 28.92
C VAL A 31 20.46 -4.23 29.61
N SER A 32 20.60 -3.22 30.50
CA SER A 32 19.45 -2.62 31.13
C SER A 32 18.48 -1.99 30.11
N VAL A 33 17.19 -1.96 30.45
CA VAL A 33 16.18 -1.30 29.63
C VAL A 33 16.50 0.18 29.41
N GLU A 34 17.07 0.83 30.44
CA GLU A 34 17.50 2.22 30.39
C GLU A 34 18.62 2.43 29.38
N THR A 35 19.65 1.58 29.40
CA THR A 35 20.77 1.63 28.44
C THR A 35 20.27 1.40 27.01
N ARG A 36 19.35 0.44 26.80
CA ARG A 36 18.74 0.19 25.48
C ARG A 36 17.99 1.41 24.97
N ARG A 37 17.12 2.03 25.80
CA ARG A 37 16.39 3.25 25.44
C ARG A 37 17.31 4.41 25.13
N LYS A 38 18.37 4.61 25.92
CA LYS A 38 19.36 5.65 25.69
C LYS A 38 20.04 5.52 24.33
N ILE A 39 20.47 4.31 23.97
CA ILE A 39 21.11 4.06 22.67
C ILE A 39 20.15 4.33 21.50
N ILE A 40 18.90 3.88 21.59
CA ILE A 40 17.88 4.10 20.55
C ILE A 40 17.59 5.59 20.40
N SER A 41 17.35 6.32 21.48
CA SER A 41 17.07 7.76 21.47
C SER A 41 18.24 8.57 20.86
N ILE A 42 19.48 8.23 21.19
CA ILE A 42 20.66 8.88 20.59
C ILE A 42 20.76 8.56 19.09
N ALA A 43 20.49 7.34 18.68
CA ALA A 43 20.50 6.97 17.27
C ALA A 43 19.44 7.77 16.48
N GLU A 44 18.24 7.95 17.03
CA GLU A 44 17.16 8.77 16.46
C GLU A 44 17.56 10.26 16.40
N GLN A 45 18.05 10.83 17.51
CA GLN A 45 18.50 12.24 17.56
C GLN A 45 19.58 12.56 16.54
N LEU A 46 20.50 11.60 16.31
CA LEU A 46 21.57 11.74 15.34
C LEU A 46 21.13 11.37 13.92
N SER A 47 19.87 11.00 13.71
CA SER A 47 19.36 10.49 12.42
C SER A 47 20.24 9.36 11.86
N TYR A 48 20.71 8.46 12.75
CA TYR A 48 21.56 7.35 12.35
C TYR A 48 20.77 6.35 11.54
N THR A 49 21.03 6.29 10.25
CA THR A 49 20.59 5.20 9.39
C THR A 49 21.66 4.11 9.35
N LYS A 50 21.31 2.92 9.86
CA LYS A 50 22.19 1.77 9.77
C LYS A 50 22.48 1.51 8.30
N ARG A 51 23.74 1.74 7.87
CA ARG A 51 24.18 1.24 6.56
C ARG A 51 24.16 -0.28 6.64
N PRO A 52 23.33 -0.97 5.84
CA PRO A 52 23.48 -2.40 5.71
C PRO A 52 24.92 -2.64 5.26
N LYS A 53 25.59 -3.66 5.80
CA LYS A 53 26.76 -4.22 5.15
C LYS A 53 26.24 -4.85 3.87
N SER A 54 26.16 -4.06 2.82
CA SER A 54 25.86 -4.55 1.48
C SER A 54 27.05 -5.44 1.09
N GLN A 55 26.96 -6.70 1.43
CA GLN A 55 27.61 -7.71 0.59
C GLN A 55 26.74 -7.67 -0.68
N VAL A 56 27.26 -7.06 -1.74
CA VAL A 56 26.66 -7.17 -3.07
C VAL A 56 26.56 -8.67 -3.32
N THR A 57 25.34 -9.19 -3.24
CA THR A 57 25.10 -10.64 -3.35
C THR A 57 25.36 -11.14 -4.75
N GLY A 58 25.50 -10.24 -5.73
CA GLY A 58 25.53 -10.54 -7.15
C GLY A 58 24.15 -11.01 -7.68
N ARG A 59 23.17 -11.22 -6.80
CA ARG A 59 21.83 -11.67 -7.17
C ARG A 59 21.01 -10.52 -7.76
N ARG A 60 20.25 -10.86 -8.80
CA ARG A 60 19.38 -9.93 -9.52
C ARG A 60 17.92 -10.25 -9.26
N ILE A 61 17.14 -9.24 -8.90
CA ILE A 61 15.68 -9.36 -8.78
C ILE A 61 14.98 -8.41 -9.75
N ALA A 62 13.92 -8.89 -10.36
CA ALA A 62 13.01 -8.07 -11.13
C ALA A 62 11.88 -7.56 -10.22
N ILE A 63 11.61 -6.27 -10.27
CA ILE A 63 10.45 -5.64 -9.67
C ILE A 63 9.46 -5.41 -10.79
N VAL A 64 8.40 -6.19 -10.81
CA VAL A 64 7.39 -6.16 -11.86
C VAL A 64 6.20 -5.36 -11.39
N GLN A 65 6.01 -4.19 -12.00
CA GLN A 65 4.90 -3.30 -11.72
C GLN A 65 3.77 -3.52 -12.73
N TRP A 66 2.54 -3.75 -12.26
CA TRP A 66 1.40 -3.94 -13.13
C TRP A 66 0.91 -2.66 -13.82
N TYR A 67 1.19 -1.49 -13.23
CA TYR A 67 0.91 -0.20 -13.84
C TYR A 67 1.96 0.19 -14.88
N SER A 68 1.59 1.05 -15.84
CA SER A 68 2.56 1.80 -16.63
C SER A 68 3.21 2.89 -15.78
N ALA A 69 4.34 3.43 -16.24
CA ALA A 69 5.02 4.52 -15.56
C ALA A 69 4.15 5.80 -15.51
N GLU A 70 3.33 6.06 -16.54
CA GLU A 70 2.38 7.16 -16.56
C GLU A 70 1.26 6.96 -15.54
N ARG A 71 0.73 5.73 -15.46
CA ARG A 71 -0.38 5.41 -14.56
C ARG A 71 0.02 5.48 -13.08
N GLU A 72 1.29 5.26 -12.75
CA GLU A 72 1.81 5.50 -11.39
C GLU A 72 1.70 6.97 -10.96
N LEU A 73 1.70 7.92 -11.89
CA LEU A 73 1.57 9.35 -11.58
C LEU A 73 0.13 9.73 -11.24
N ASP A 74 -0.85 8.96 -11.71
CA ASP A 74 -2.27 9.15 -11.39
C ASP A 74 -2.63 8.55 -10.02
N ASP A 75 -1.89 7.53 -9.59
CA ASP A 75 -2.06 6.88 -8.29
C ASP A 75 -0.70 6.60 -7.66
N ILE A 76 -0.21 7.53 -6.84
CA ILE A 76 1.12 7.48 -6.22
C ILE A 76 1.30 6.36 -5.19
N TYR A 77 0.24 5.64 -4.80
CA TYR A 77 0.33 4.50 -3.90
C TYR A 77 1.29 3.43 -4.44
N TYR A 78 1.07 2.98 -5.67
CA TYR A 78 1.92 1.95 -6.26
C TYR A 78 3.34 2.42 -6.56
N MET A 79 3.51 3.69 -6.92
CA MET A 79 4.83 4.31 -7.05
C MET A 79 5.59 4.27 -5.70
N SER A 80 4.92 4.62 -4.62
CA SER A 80 5.50 4.58 -3.27
C SER A 80 5.90 3.16 -2.86
N VAL A 81 5.03 2.16 -3.09
CA VAL A 81 5.32 0.75 -2.82
C VAL A 81 6.56 0.30 -3.61
N ARG A 82 6.60 0.56 -4.93
CA ARG A 82 7.73 0.19 -5.79
C ARG A 82 9.04 0.82 -5.34
N MET A 83 9.05 2.13 -5.09
CA MET A 83 10.27 2.82 -4.63
C MET A 83 10.81 2.26 -3.31
N ASN A 84 9.92 1.94 -2.36
CA ASN A 84 10.33 1.33 -1.10
C ASN A 84 10.86 -0.10 -1.29
N VAL A 85 10.27 -0.89 -2.17
CA VAL A 85 10.78 -2.23 -2.53
C VAL A 85 12.15 -2.14 -3.18
N GLU A 86 12.34 -1.23 -4.15
CA GLU A 86 13.64 -0.97 -4.78
C GLU A 86 14.72 -0.59 -3.75
N GLN A 87 14.39 0.35 -2.88
CA GLN A 87 15.31 0.80 -1.84
C GLN A 87 15.68 -0.33 -0.87
N ALA A 88 14.69 -1.09 -0.41
CA ALA A 88 14.92 -2.20 0.52
C ALA A 88 15.78 -3.31 -0.13
N ALA A 89 15.51 -3.64 -1.39
CA ALA A 89 16.28 -4.62 -2.15
C ALA A 89 17.73 -4.19 -2.34
N GLN A 90 17.97 -2.94 -2.74
CA GLN A 90 19.33 -2.37 -2.88
C GLN A 90 20.06 -2.34 -1.55
N GLN A 91 19.38 -1.98 -0.47
CA GLN A 91 19.94 -2.03 0.88
C GLN A 91 20.32 -3.45 1.33
N ALA A 92 19.57 -4.46 0.87
CA ALA A 92 19.86 -5.86 1.10
C ALA A 92 20.99 -6.41 0.18
N GLY A 93 21.48 -5.61 -0.77
CA GLY A 93 22.59 -5.96 -1.66
C GLY A 93 22.16 -6.65 -2.95
N PHE A 94 20.90 -6.62 -3.31
CA PHE A 94 20.41 -7.08 -4.60
C PHE A 94 20.63 -6.03 -5.70
N MET A 95 20.89 -6.49 -6.91
CA MET A 95 20.75 -5.66 -8.11
C MET A 95 19.29 -5.71 -8.55
N THR A 96 18.67 -4.55 -8.74
CA THR A 96 17.26 -4.43 -9.11
C THR A 96 17.10 -4.00 -10.56
N MET A 97 16.06 -4.51 -11.20
CA MET A 97 15.54 -3.98 -12.45
C MET A 97 14.03 -3.81 -12.30
N THR A 98 13.47 -2.73 -12.84
CA THR A 98 12.03 -2.49 -12.83
C THR A 98 11.44 -2.73 -14.20
N VAL A 99 10.33 -3.44 -14.23
CA VAL A 99 9.56 -3.78 -15.44
C VAL A 99 8.14 -3.31 -15.24
N PHE A 100 7.66 -2.45 -16.11
CA PHE A 100 6.29 -1.92 -16.08
C PHE A 100 5.35 -2.74 -16.95
N GLU A 101 4.04 -2.64 -16.66
CA GLU A 101 2.94 -3.29 -17.41
C GLU A 101 3.11 -4.79 -17.58
N ASN A 102 3.84 -5.42 -16.63
CA ASN A 102 4.09 -6.85 -16.69
C ASN A 102 4.75 -7.31 -18.01
N ASN A 103 5.64 -6.51 -18.56
CA ASN A 103 6.34 -6.81 -19.82
C ASN A 103 7.42 -7.90 -19.59
N MET A 104 7.01 -9.16 -19.66
CA MET A 104 7.84 -10.35 -19.38
C MET A 104 9.08 -10.43 -20.26
N ASP A 105 9.04 -9.91 -21.48
CA ASP A 105 10.16 -9.98 -22.45
C ASP A 105 11.38 -9.17 -21.96
N GLN A 106 11.18 -8.24 -21.03
CA GLN A 106 12.26 -7.46 -20.44
C GLN A 106 12.97 -8.18 -19.29
N ILE A 107 12.42 -9.29 -18.78
CA ILE A 107 13.00 -10.03 -17.65
C ILE A 107 14.02 -11.04 -18.16
N PRO A 108 15.31 -10.96 -17.74
CA PRO A 108 16.31 -11.93 -18.11
C PRO A 108 15.98 -13.34 -17.61
N GLN A 109 16.33 -14.37 -18.40
CA GLN A 109 16.10 -15.77 -18.04
C GLN A 109 16.88 -16.24 -16.81
N ASP A 110 17.94 -15.53 -16.44
CA ASP A 110 18.83 -15.83 -15.32
C ASP A 110 18.53 -14.92 -14.09
N ILE A 111 17.28 -14.45 -13.96
CA ILE A 111 16.84 -13.68 -12.81
C ILE A 111 16.76 -14.56 -11.56
N ASP A 112 17.25 -14.08 -10.41
CA ASP A 112 17.26 -14.84 -9.16
C ASP A 112 15.92 -14.78 -8.42
N GLY A 113 15.13 -13.73 -8.61
CA GLY A 113 13.82 -13.57 -7.96
C GLY A 113 12.97 -12.48 -8.59
N ILE A 114 11.68 -12.54 -8.32
CA ILE A 114 10.68 -11.57 -8.77
C ILE A 114 9.90 -11.04 -7.58
N VAL A 115 9.78 -9.71 -7.48
CA VAL A 115 8.80 -9.03 -6.63
C VAL A 115 7.76 -8.41 -7.55
N ALA A 116 6.57 -9.00 -7.59
CA ALA A 116 5.47 -8.57 -8.44
C ALA A 116 4.52 -7.67 -7.64
N ILE A 117 4.33 -6.42 -8.07
CA ILE A 117 3.54 -5.40 -7.36
C ILE A 117 2.25 -5.15 -8.12
N GLY A 118 1.11 -5.40 -7.49
CA GLY A 118 -0.22 -5.18 -8.05
C GLY A 118 -0.97 -6.46 -8.38
N LYS A 119 -1.79 -6.44 -9.43
CA LYS A 119 -2.77 -7.49 -9.73
C LYS A 119 -2.38 -8.28 -10.97
N PHE A 120 -2.35 -9.59 -10.84
CA PHE A 120 -1.89 -10.51 -11.89
C PHE A 120 -2.90 -11.63 -12.09
N SER A 121 -3.09 -12.05 -13.34
CA SER A 121 -3.88 -13.24 -13.66
C SER A 121 -3.11 -14.52 -13.28
N GLY A 122 -3.80 -15.64 -13.13
CA GLY A 122 -3.16 -16.92 -12.88
C GLY A 122 -2.18 -17.31 -14.01
N HIS A 123 -2.45 -16.89 -15.25
CA HIS A 123 -1.53 -17.10 -16.38
C HIS A 123 -0.22 -16.31 -16.19
N GLN A 124 -0.33 -15.05 -15.79
CA GLN A 124 0.83 -14.19 -15.55
C GLN A 124 1.68 -14.69 -14.37
N LEU A 125 1.04 -15.10 -13.28
CA LEU A 125 1.73 -15.70 -12.14
C LEU A 125 2.50 -16.96 -12.52
N HIS A 126 1.90 -17.84 -13.32
CA HIS A 126 2.56 -19.04 -13.82
C HIS A 126 3.76 -18.72 -14.74
N LEU A 127 3.74 -17.63 -15.49
CA LEU A 127 4.90 -17.18 -16.26
C LEU A 127 6.06 -16.73 -15.35
N PHE A 128 5.76 -16.06 -14.22
CA PHE A 128 6.78 -15.71 -13.23
C PHE A 128 7.44 -16.96 -12.63
N GLU A 129 6.65 -17.97 -12.24
CA GLU A 129 7.15 -19.23 -11.69
C GLU A 129 8.05 -20.01 -12.66
N LYS A 130 7.80 -19.87 -13.98
CA LYS A 130 8.68 -20.47 -15.00
C LYS A 130 10.06 -19.81 -15.07
N LEU A 131 10.16 -18.53 -14.73
CA LEU A 131 11.43 -17.80 -14.73
C LEU A 131 12.24 -18.10 -13.48
N THR A 132 11.60 -18.12 -12.30
CA THR A 132 12.26 -18.39 -11.03
C THR A 132 11.25 -18.90 -10.00
N PRO A 133 11.65 -19.84 -9.12
CA PRO A 133 10.77 -20.25 -8.00
C PRO A 133 10.67 -19.19 -6.89
N ALA A 134 11.50 -18.16 -6.91
CA ALA A 134 11.53 -17.11 -5.90
C ALA A 134 10.64 -15.93 -6.34
N VAL A 135 9.33 -16.08 -6.18
CA VAL A 135 8.31 -15.06 -6.52
C VAL A 135 7.58 -14.63 -5.26
N VAL A 136 7.50 -13.32 -5.03
CA VAL A 136 6.67 -12.70 -3.98
C VAL A 136 5.76 -11.68 -4.63
N VAL A 137 4.46 -11.75 -4.32
CA VAL A 137 3.47 -10.81 -4.81
C VAL A 137 3.12 -9.79 -3.72
N VAL A 138 3.07 -8.52 -4.06
CA VAL A 138 2.73 -7.42 -3.15
C VAL A 138 1.39 -6.83 -3.55
N ASP A 139 0.52 -6.61 -2.56
CA ASP A 139 -0.82 -6.00 -2.72
C ASP A 139 -1.86 -6.90 -3.45
N TYR A 140 -1.59 -8.19 -3.58
CA TYR A 140 -2.56 -9.15 -4.14
C TYR A 140 -2.44 -10.52 -3.45
N ASP A 141 -3.57 -11.07 -3.01
CA ASP A 141 -3.62 -12.38 -2.34
C ASP A 141 -3.52 -13.50 -3.36
N VAL A 142 -2.41 -14.22 -3.31
CA VAL A 142 -2.10 -15.38 -4.17
C VAL A 142 -1.76 -16.63 -3.38
N LEU A 143 -1.99 -16.63 -2.06
CA LEU A 143 -1.68 -17.77 -1.19
C LEU A 143 -2.37 -19.06 -1.64
N VAL A 144 -3.60 -18.97 -2.12
CA VAL A 144 -4.34 -20.14 -2.65
C VAL A 144 -3.64 -20.73 -3.87
N GLY A 145 -2.93 -19.91 -4.64
CA GLY A 145 -2.11 -20.34 -5.77
C GLY A 145 -0.74 -20.91 -5.39
N GLY A 146 -0.36 -20.86 -4.10
CA GLY A 146 0.90 -21.40 -3.59
C GLY A 146 2.09 -20.45 -3.66
N LEU A 147 1.88 -19.18 -4.02
CA LEU A 147 2.91 -18.15 -4.02
C LEU A 147 2.88 -17.34 -2.71
N ASP A 148 4.05 -16.87 -2.29
CA ASP A 148 4.15 -15.93 -1.18
C ASP A 148 3.58 -14.57 -1.56
N CYS A 149 2.89 -13.91 -0.60
CA CYS A 149 2.43 -12.54 -0.79
C CYS A 149 2.56 -11.68 0.47
N VAL A 150 2.61 -10.36 0.25
CA VAL A 150 2.59 -9.33 1.30
C VAL A 150 1.40 -8.41 1.05
N LEU A 151 0.52 -8.29 2.04
CA LEU A 151 -0.73 -7.57 1.92
C LEU A 151 -0.90 -6.58 3.08
N PRO A 152 -1.50 -5.40 2.84
CA PRO A 152 -2.15 -4.63 3.89
C PRO A 152 -3.32 -5.41 4.50
N ASP A 153 -3.67 -5.11 5.74
CA ASP A 153 -4.92 -5.64 6.34
C ASP A 153 -6.15 -4.88 5.79
N PHE A 154 -6.48 -5.11 4.53
CA PHE A 154 -7.63 -4.50 3.88
C PHE A 154 -8.94 -4.79 4.60
N VAL A 155 -9.11 -6.01 5.08
CA VAL A 155 -10.35 -6.44 5.76
C VAL A 155 -10.50 -5.71 7.09
N GLY A 156 -9.45 -5.67 7.91
CA GLY A 156 -9.46 -4.98 9.19
C GLY A 156 -9.70 -3.48 9.02
N GLY A 157 -8.98 -2.82 8.10
CA GLY A 157 -9.15 -1.39 7.80
C GLY A 157 -10.56 -1.06 7.31
N MET A 158 -11.10 -1.84 6.37
CA MET A 158 -12.47 -1.62 5.85
C MET A 158 -13.55 -1.87 6.89
N ASN A 159 -13.38 -2.87 7.77
CA ASN A 159 -14.32 -3.11 8.87
C ASN A 159 -14.31 -1.96 9.88
N GLN A 160 -13.15 -1.36 10.18
CA GLN A 160 -13.06 -0.18 11.04
C GLN A 160 -13.78 1.02 10.42
N ALA A 161 -13.54 1.30 9.13
CA ALA A 161 -14.21 2.37 8.41
C ALA A 161 -15.74 2.14 8.35
N ALA A 162 -16.17 0.93 8.03
CA ALA A 162 -17.58 0.56 8.01
C ALA A 162 -18.23 0.70 9.39
N GLY A 163 -17.58 0.22 10.45
CA GLY A 163 -18.06 0.33 11.83
C GLY A 163 -18.24 1.78 12.26
N TYR A 164 -17.27 2.65 11.93
CA TYR A 164 -17.39 4.08 12.18
C TYR A 164 -18.58 4.69 11.42
N LEU A 165 -18.67 4.46 10.11
CA LEU A 165 -19.70 5.05 9.27
C LEU A 165 -21.10 4.54 9.64
N THR A 166 -21.28 3.26 9.89
CA THR A 166 -22.58 2.68 10.26
C THR A 166 -23.06 3.11 11.66
N THR A 167 -22.14 3.51 12.52
CA THR A 167 -22.50 4.03 13.86
C THR A 167 -23.01 5.47 13.78
N HIS A 168 -22.48 6.30 12.87
CA HIS A 168 -22.74 7.74 12.86
C HIS A 168 -23.70 8.19 11.74
N TYR A 169 -23.86 7.42 10.66
CA TYR A 169 -24.60 7.81 9.47
C TYR A 169 -25.62 6.75 9.04
N GLN A 170 -26.69 7.17 8.36
CA GLN A 170 -27.75 6.29 7.89
C GLN A 170 -27.61 5.93 6.40
N ASN A 171 -27.42 6.94 5.55
CA ASN A 171 -27.39 6.80 4.10
C ASN A 171 -25.94 6.85 3.63
N ILE A 172 -25.33 5.68 3.52
CA ILE A 172 -23.90 5.54 3.29
C ILE A 172 -23.66 5.09 1.85
N GLY A 173 -22.93 5.91 1.09
CA GLY A 173 -22.47 5.60 -0.25
C GLY A 173 -21.13 4.87 -0.28
N LEU A 174 -20.90 4.20 -1.41
CA LEU A 174 -19.61 3.61 -1.74
C LEU A 174 -19.17 4.05 -3.13
N ILE A 175 -17.96 4.58 -3.25
CA ILE A 175 -17.26 4.76 -4.52
C ILE A 175 -16.11 3.77 -4.55
N ALA A 176 -16.22 2.76 -5.42
CA ALA A 176 -15.23 1.70 -5.59
C ALA A 176 -14.58 1.80 -6.98
N GLY A 177 -13.38 1.24 -7.09
CA GLY A 177 -12.63 1.22 -8.34
C GLY A 177 -12.71 -0.11 -9.06
N LEU A 178 -12.67 -0.07 -10.39
CA LEU A 178 -12.55 -1.23 -11.25
C LEU A 178 -11.08 -1.61 -11.40
N GLU A 179 -10.70 -2.78 -10.93
CA GLU A 179 -9.36 -3.35 -11.15
C GLU A 179 -9.37 -4.40 -12.26
N LEU A 180 -8.41 -4.25 -13.18
CA LEU A 180 -8.16 -5.20 -14.25
C LEU A 180 -6.68 -5.58 -14.24
N THR A 181 -6.38 -6.84 -14.46
CA THR A 181 -5.01 -7.27 -14.80
C THR A 181 -4.60 -6.72 -16.16
N THR A 182 -3.31 -6.73 -16.50
CA THR A 182 -2.83 -6.22 -17.80
C THR A 182 -3.33 -7.06 -18.99
N ASP A 183 -3.77 -8.31 -18.76
CA ASP A 183 -4.44 -9.16 -19.74
C ASP A 183 -5.99 -9.09 -19.69
N GLY A 184 -6.53 -8.07 -18.99
CA GLY A 184 -7.95 -7.71 -19.03
C GLY A 184 -8.86 -8.52 -18.11
N GLN A 185 -8.34 -9.34 -17.20
CA GLN A 185 -9.17 -10.06 -16.23
C GLN A 185 -9.60 -9.14 -15.10
N ARG A 186 -10.90 -9.15 -14.77
CA ARG A 186 -11.43 -8.39 -13.65
C ARG A 186 -10.97 -8.98 -12.32
N VAL A 187 -10.38 -8.15 -11.49
CA VAL A 187 -10.03 -8.48 -10.10
C VAL A 187 -11.14 -7.97 -9.18
N ARG A 188 -11.55 -8.81 -8.24
CA ARG A 188 -12.49 -8.40 -7.19
C ARG A 188 -11.73 -7.69 -6.08
N ASP A 189 -12.09 -6.45 -5.84
CA ASP A 189 -11.51 -5.68 -4.72
C ASP A 189 -12.09 -6.18 -3.39
N VAL A 190 -11.19 -6.62 -2.50
CA VAL A 190 -11.56 -7.06 -1.16
C VAL A 190 -12.16 -5.92 -0.32
N ARG A 191 -11.76 -4.66 -0.57
CA ARG A 191 -12.27 -3.47 0.10
C ARG A 191 -13.75 -3.27 -0.22
N GLU A 192 -14.11 -3.27 -1.52
CA GLU A 192 -15.51 -3.21 -1.96
C GLU A 192 -16.34 -4.31 -1.31
N LYS A 193 -15.90 -5.57 -1.43
CA LYS A 193 -16.62 -6.72 -0.89
C LYS A 193 -16.84 -6.61 0.62
N THR A 194 -15.79 -6.25 1.38
CA THR A 194 -15.86 -6.15 2.84
C THR A 194 -16.83 -5.07 3.27
N PHE A 195 -16.75 -3.89 2.66
CA PHE A 195 -17.63 -2.77 2.98
C PHE A 195 -19.09 -3.07 2.66
N LEU A 196 -19.37 -3.62 1.48
CA LEU A 196 -20.75 -4.00 1.09
C LEU A 196 -21.34 -5.07 2.01
N ASN A 197 -20.53 -6.02 2.49
CA ASN A 197 -21.01 -7.00 3.47
C ASN A 197 -21.37 -6.31 4.79
N ALA A 198 -20.53 -5.43 5.32
CA ALA A 198 -20.81 -4.68 6.54
C ALA A 198 -22.10 -3.84 6.43
N LEU A 199 -22.34 -3.20 5.28
CA LEU A 199 -23.60 -2.47 5.04
C LEU A 199 -24.83 -3.40 5.00
N LYS A 200 -24.71 -4.60 4.42
CA LYS A 200 -25.78 -5.59 4.40
C LYS A 200 -26.09 -6.12 5.78
N ASP A 201 -25.08 -6.42 6.57
CA ASP A 201 -25.22 -6.93 7.95
C ASP A 201 -25.93 -5.94 8.86
N CYS A 202 -25.79 -4.61 8.58
CA CYS A 202 -26.48 -3.54 9.29
C CYS A 202 -27.78 -3.07 8.62
N GLU A 203 -28.28 -3.76 7.58
CA GLU A 203 -29.47 -3.38 6.80
C GLU A 203 -29.43 -1.98 6.18
N ARG A 204 -28.22 -1.48 5.87
CA ARG A 204 -27.96 -0.15 5.27
C ARG A 204 -27.50 -0.19 3.83
N TYR A 205 -27.48 -1.37 3.23
CA TYR A 205 -27.08 -1.54 1.84
C TYR A 205 -28.16 -0.98 0.90
N ASN A 206 -27.78 0.05 0.12
CA ASN A 206 -28.58 0.56 -0.98
C ASN A 206 -27.77 0.51 -2.28
N PRO A 207 -28.14 -0.34 -3.27
CA PRO A 207 -27.36 -0.48 -4.50
C PRO A 207 -27.31 0.81 -5.34
N LYS A 208 -28.24 1.75 -5.16
CA LYS A 208 -28.23 3.05 -5.86
C LYS A 208 -27.12 3.98 -5.33
N LEU A 209 -26.67 3.77 -4.10
CA LEU A 209 -25.58 4.49 -3.46
C LEU A 209 -24.20 3.85 -3.71
N VAL A 210 -24.10 2.83 -4.57
CA VAL A 210 -22.85 2.18 -4.94
C VAL A 210 -22.46 2.58 -6.36
N LYS A 211 -21.27 3.13 -6.53
CA LYS A 211 -20.70 3.50 -7.83
C LYS A 211 -19.34 2.83 -8.01
N VAL A 212 -19.09 2.34 -9.22
CA VAL A 212 -17.83 1.70 -9.59
C VAL A 212 -17.32 2.37 -10.85
N GLU A 213 -16.13 2.97 -10.75
CA GLU A 213 -15.44 3.69 -11.82
C GLU A 213 -13.97 3.31 -11.85
N ASN A 214 -13.18 3.86 -12.76
CA ASN A 214 -11.73 3.65 -12.77
C ASN A 214 -11.07 4.29 -11.55
N TYR A 215 -9.97 3.70 -11.09
CA TYR A 215 -9.14 4.24 -10.02
C TYR A 215 -8.38 5.50 -10.46
N THR A 216 -9.10 6.58 -10.70
CA THR A 216 -8.59 7.89 -11.12
C THR A 216 -9.34 9.01 -10.42
N VAL A 217 -8.74 10.21 -10.40
CA VAL A 217 -9.40 11.44 -9.91
C VAL A 217 -10.70 11.70 -10.67
N ASP A 218 -10.69 11.55 -12.01
CA ASP A 218 -11.88 11.74 -12.84
C ASP A 218 -12.96 10.69 -12.57
N GLY A 219 -12.57 9.43 -12.30
CA GLY A 219 -13.50 8.38 -11.91
C GLY A 219 -14.22 8.69 -10.60
N GLY A 220 -13.46 9.14 -9.58
CA GLY A 220 -14.04 9.57 -8.31
C GLY A 220 -14.95 10.78 -8.43
N TYR A 221 -14.55 11.76 -9.24
CA TYR A 221 -15.37 12.94 -9.56
C TYR A 221 -16.71 12.55 -10.20
N LYS A 222 -16.68 11.74 -11.25
CA LYS A 222 -17.86 11.26 -11.96
C LYS A 222 -18.80 10.49 -11.02
N ALA A 223 -18.26 9.53 -10.26
CA ALA A 223 -19.02 8.72 -9.31
C ALA A 223 -19.74 9.59 -8.28
N MET A 224 -19.03 10.59 -7.69
CA MET A 224 -19.63 11.50 -6.73
C MET A 224 -20.72 12.38 -7.35
N LYS A 225 -20.51 12.91 -8.56
CA LYS A 225 -21.54 13.67 -9.29
C LYS A 225 -22.80 12.85 -9.52
N GLU A 226 -22.67 11.56 -9.85
CA GLU A 226 -23.82 10.66 -10.02
C GLU A 226 -24.54 10.38 -8.69
N LEU A 227 -23.81 10.25 -7.57
CA LEU A 227 -24.42 10.10 -6.24
C LEU A 227 -25.23 11.35 -5.87
N LEU A 228 -24.66 12.54 -6.07
CA LEU A 228 -25.31 13.82 -5.76
C LEU A 228 -26.53 14.12 -6.65
N ALA A 229 -26.52 13.65 -7.89
CA ALA A 229 -27.65 13.80 -8.83
C ALA A 229 -28.76 12.76 -8.61
N GLY A 230 -28.50 11.72 -7.84
CA GLY A 230 -29.45 10.65 -7.55
C GLY A 230 -30.59 11.11 -6.63
N PRO A 231 -31.70 10.36 -6.59
CA PRO A 231 -32.85 10.69 -5.74
C PRO A 231 -32.65 10.29 -4.27
N GLU A 232 -31.60 9.53 -3.96
CA GLU A 232 -31.35 9.00 -2.62
C GLU A 232 -30.62 10.05 -1.79
N SER A 233 -30.98 10.17 -0.51
CA SER A 233 -30.18 10.97 0.42
C SER A 233 -28.82 10.31 0.67
N LEU A 234 -27.80 11.12 0.90
CA LEU A 234 -26.43 10.69 1.15
C LEU A 234 -25.88 11.46 2.37
N ASP A 235 -25.50 10.74 3.43
CA ASP A 235 -24.98 11.35 4.65
C ASP A 235 -23.46 11.14 4.77
N ALA A 236 -22.95 10.05 4.19
CA ALA A 236 -21.53 9.75 4.19
C ALA A 236 -21.17 8.91 2.96
N VAL A 237 -19.89 8.96 2.57
CA VAL A 237 -19.37 8.16 1.48
C VAL A 237 -18.01 7.55 1.85
N MET A 238 -17.87 6.25 1.58
CA MET A 238 -16.59 5.56 1.57
C MET A 238 -16.04 5.54 0.16
N VAL A 239 -14.77 5.93 0.01
CA VAL A 239 -14.03 5.88 -1.26
C VAL A 239 -12.87 4.90 -1.11
N THR A 240 -12.73 3.95 -2.04
CA THR A 240 -11.78 2.84 -1.86
C THR A 240 -10.30 3.21 -2.11
N ASN A 241 -10.01 4.42 -2.63
CA ASN A 241 -8.66 4.96 -2.65
C ASN A 241 -8.64 6.50 -2.66
N ASP A 242 -7.49 7.07 -2.37
CA ASP A 242 -7.32 8.51 -2.21
C ASP A 242 -7.34 9.26 -3.55
N ALA A 243 -6.86 8.69 -4.64
CA ALA A 243 -6.95 9.34 -5.95
C ALA A 243 -8.42 9.62 -6.34
N MET A 244 -9.31 8.64 -6.13
CA MET A 244 -10.76 8.83 -6.33
C MET A 244 -11.34 9.81 -5.31
N ALA A 245 -10.84 9.81 -4.06
CA ALA A 245 -11.31 10.72 -3.01
C ALA A 245 -11.04 12.19 -3.37
N VAL A 246 -9.90 12.50 -3.97
CA VAL A 246 -9.60 13.86 -4.50
C VAL A 246 -10.67 14.30 -5.51
N GLY A 247 -11.04 13.41 -6.43
CA GLY A 247 -12.12 13.67 -7.39
C GLY A 247 -13.48 13.85 -6.74
N ALA A 248 -13.81 13.01 -5.75
CA ALA A 248 -15.04 13.10 -4.98
C ALA A 248 -15.13 14.41 -4.19
N LEU A 249 -14.03 14.84 -3.55
CA LEU A 249 -13.93 16.14 -2.84
C LEU A 249 -14.19 17.31 -3.78
N ARG A 250 -13.60 17.27 -4.99
CA ARG A 250 -13.85 18.31 -6.00
C ARG A 250 -15.33 18.39 -6.35
N ALA A 251 -16.01 17.26 -6.57
CA ALA A 251 -17.45 17.22 -6.88
C ALA A 251 -18.31 17.77 -5.74
N LEU A 252 -17.97 17.45 -4.49
CA LEU A 252 -18.64 17.97 -3.30
C LEU A 252 -18.47 19.49 -3.17
N HIS A 253 -17.26 20.01 -3.39
CA HIS A 253 -16.98 21.45 -3.35
C HIS A 253 -17.75 22.21 -4.44
N GLU A 254 -17.79 21.69 -5.68
CA GLU A 254 -18.56 22.30 -6.79
C GLU A 254 -20.09 22.31 -6.48
N ALA A 255 -20.57 21.35 -5.72
CA ALA A 255 -21.96 21.27 -5.26
C ALA A 255 -22.23 22.09 -3.98
N HIS A 256 -21.22 22.81 -3.45
CA HIS A 256 -21.29 23.58 -2.19
C HIS A 256 -21.67 22.74 -0.97
N VAL A 257 -21.33 21.46 -0.97
CA VAL A 257 -21.58 20.55 0.17
C VAL A 257 -20.53 20.80 1.26
N VAL A 258 -21.00 20.99 2.50
CA VAL A 258 -20.14 21.16 3.66
C VAL A 258 -19.69 19.80 4.18
N ILE A 259 -18.36 19.58 4.22
CA ILE A 259 -17.74 18.36 4.69
C ILE A 259 -17.13 18.65 6.07
N PRO A 260 -17.36 17.80 7.08
CA PRO A 260 -18.20 16.59 7.09
C PRO A 260 -19.67 16.82 7.45
N ASP A 261 -20.12 18.06 7.71
CA ASP A 261 -21.40 18.36 8.37
C ASP A 261 -22.64 17.92 7.54
N GLN A 262 -22.55 18.01 6.22
CA GLN A 262 -23.63 17.55 5.32
C GLN A 262 -23.36 16.17 4.75
N ILE A 263 -22.14 15.93 4.27
CA ILE A 263 -21.69 14.63 3.79
C ILE A 263 -20.29 14.37 4.33
N ALA A 264 -20.13 13.31 5.09
CA ALA A 264 -18.82 12.87 5.51
C ALA A 264 -18.13 12.04 4.41
N LEU A 265 -16.80 12.19 4.27
CA LEU A 265 -16.02 11.40 3.34
C LEU A 265 -14.93 10.66 4.11
N VAL A 266 -14.82 9.36 3.86
CA VAL A 266 -13.74 8.50 4.36
C VAL A 266 -13.06 7.85 3.16
N SER A 267 -11.74 7.83 3.17
CA SER A 267 -10.92 7.26 2.11
C SER A 267 -10.01 6.15 2.66
N PHE A 268 -9.39 5.40 1.75
CA PHE A 268 -8.43 4.34 2.05
C PHE A 268 -7.10 4.67 1.39
N ASN A 269 -5.99 4.38 2.03
CA ASN A 269 -4.56 4.46 1.71
C ASN A 269 -3.78 5.49 2.55
N ASP A 270 -4.39 6.60 3.02
CA ASP A 270 -3.74 7.65 3.83
C ASP A 270 -2.47 8.21 3.17
N ILE A 271 -2.60 8.64 1.92
CA ILE A 271 -1.49 9.24 1.16
C ILE A 271 -1.29 10.68 1.63
N GLU A 272 -0.05 11.06 1.99
CA GLU A 272 0.30 12.40 2.54
C GLU A 272 -0.14 13.60 1.66
N SER A 273 -0.56 13.37 0.43
CA SER A 273 -0.96 14.41 -0.52
C SER A 273 -2.47 14.66 -0.61
N VAL A 274 -3.27 14.01 0.23
CA VAL A 274 -4.75 14.10 0.22
C VAL A 274 -5.29 14.89 1.40
#